data_2d7f8e9521166a625675e1a6ed050388
#
_entry.id   2d7f8e9521166a625675e1a6ed050388
#
_cell.length_a   1.000
_cell.length_b   1.000
_cell.length_c   1.000
_cell.angle_alpha   90.00
_cell.angle_beta   90.00
_cell.angle_gamma   90.00
#
_symmetry.space_group_name_H-M   'P 1'
#
loop_
_entity.id
_entity.type
_entity.pdbx_description
1 polymer ?
#
loop_
_entity_poly.entity_id
_entity_poly.type
_entity_poly.pdbx_seq_one_letter_code
_entity_poly.pdbx_strand_id
1 'polypeptide(L)'
;MRKLFSTLFFLSVLGLNAQTVKSNSSDFSDIFQDSTLRVDYTFTGTHNSQEIALDELHIGKGWAGRRFNLTTLPLEGNGQIIMKDSKSGKVIYKTSFSTLFQEWQTSEEATQVRKSFENVFQLPLPRQDANVEVILFNTHRKPICKFEHQIKIDDILIRPLPSLPTNPYKYVHKGGDYANCIDVAIVAEGY
;
A
#
# COMPACT_ATOMS: atom_id res chain seq x y z
N MET A 1 42.05 61.08 -27.77
CA MET A 1 40.94 61.13 -26.77
C MET A 1 40.17 59.78 -26.88
N ARG A 2 40.47 58.84 -25.99
CA ARG A 2 39.81 57.53 -25.92
C ARG A 2 38.77 57.58 -24.82
N LYS A 3 37.49 57.44 -25.19
CA LYS A 3 36.41 57.33 -24.22
C LYS A 3 36.25 55.86 -23.78
N LEU A 4 36.50 55.62 -22.46
CA LEU A 4 36.22 54.36 -21.82
C LEU A 4 34.71 54.29 -21.53
N PHE A 5 34.01 53.27 -22.10
CA PHE A 5 32.65 52.90 -21.71
C PHE A 5 32.75 51.86 -20.60
N SER A 6 32.36 52.22 -19.39
CA SER A 6 32.20 51.30 -18.26
C SER A 6 30.80 50.71 -18.30
N THR A 7 30.68 49.42 -18.62
CA THR A 7 29.43 48.72 -18.59
C THR A 7 29.25 48.13 -17.21
N LEU A 8 28.31 48.68 -16.44
CA LEU A 8 27.91 48.16 -15.12
C LEU A 8 26.99 46.96 -15.29
N PHE A 9 27.47 45.76 -14.92
CA PHE A 9 26.67 44.54 -14.95
C PHE A 9 25.89 44.44 -13.64
N PHE A 10 24.58 44.64 -13.71
CA PHE A 10 23.67 44.42 -12.58
C PHE A 10 23.34 42.93 -12.49
N LEU A 11 23.93 42.24 -11.50
CA LEU A 11 23.60 40.86 -11.17
C LEU A 11 22.35 40.88 -10.30
N SER A 12 21.18 40.65 -10.87
CA SER A 12 19.94 40.41 -10.11
C SER A 12 19.94 38.99 -9.56
N VAL A 13 20.18 38.87 -8.25
CA VAL A 13 19.99 37.59 -7.54
C VAL A 13 18.48 37.38 -7.37
N LEU A 14 17.90 36.56 -8.24
CA LEU A 14 16.55 36.01 -8.04
C LEU A 14 16.61 35.00 -6.89
N GLY A 15 16.21 35.42 -5.71
CA GLY A 15 15.99 34.52 -4.58
C GLY A 15 14.84 33.55 -4.90
N LEU A 16 15.20 32.33 -5.23
CA LEU A 16 14.25 31.21 -5.26
C LEU A 16 13.79 30.91 -3.83
N ASN A 17 12.66 31.49 -3.44
CA ASN A 17 11.93 31.04 -2.27
C ASN A 17 11.37 29.65 -2.59
N ALA A 18 12.06 28.60 -2.17
CA ALA A 18 11.50 27.27 -2.09
C ALA A 18 10.37 27.32 -1.04
N GLN A 19 9.15 27.52 -1.49
CA GLN A 19 7.98 27.28 -0.66
C GLN A 19 7.97 25.79 -0.33
N THR A 20 8.35 25.45 0.89
CA THR A 20 8.02 24.17 1.49
C THR A 20 6.50 24.07 1.50
N VAL A 21 5.95 23.34 0.54
CA VAL A 21 4.56 22.90 0.58
C VAL A 21 4.44 22.04 1.83
N LYS A 22 3.94 22.62 2.93
CA LYS A 22 3.44 21.84 4.05
C LYS A 22 2.29 21.01 3.48
N SER A 23 2.56 19.75 3.14
CA SER A 23 1.49 18.81 2.91
C SER A 23 0.68 18.76 4.21
N ASN A 24 -0.59 19.12 4.16
CA ASN A 24 -1.56 18.82 5.20
C ASN A 24 -1.78 17.28 5.21
N SER A 25 -0.74 16.53 5.51
CA SER A 25 -0.88 15.12 5.84
C SER A 25 -1.46 15.11 7.26
N SER A 26 -2.74 14.77 7.39
CA SER A 26 -3.26 14.30 8.67
C SER A 26 -2.26 13.28 9.22
N ASP A 27 -1.90 13.44 10.50
CA ASP A 27 -0.98 12.50 11.14
C ASP A 27 -1.55 11.09 11.02
N PHE A 28 -0.68 10.08 10.84
CA PHE A 28 -1.08 8.69 10.81
C PHE A 28 -1.98 8.34 11.99
N SER A 29 -1.62 8.81 13.18
CA SER A 29 -2.34 8.57 14.43
C SER A 29 -3.75 9.16 14.48
N ASP A 30 -4.07 10.17 13.64
CA ASP A 30 -5.43 10.73 13.57
C ASP A 30 -6.38 9.82 12.81
N ILE A 31 -5.86 9.04 11.85
CA ILE A 31 -6.65 8.20 10.95
C ILE A 31 -6.61 6.74 11.37
N PHE A 32 -5.45 6.26 11.81
CA PHE A 32 -5.19 4.85 12.07
C PHE A 32 -4.83 4.59 13.53
N GLN A 33 -5.12 3.38 13.97
CA GLN A 33 -4.60 2.81 15.20
C GLN A 33 -3.20 2.22 14.95
N ASP A 34 -2.39 2.09 15.98
CA ASP A 34 -1.13 1.35 15.88
C ASP A 34 -1.40 -0.16 15.94
N SER A 35 -2.10 -0.65 14.92
CA SER A 35 -2.54 -2.04 14.79
C SER A 35 -2.64 -2.41 13.33
N THR A 36 -2.48 -3.68 13.03
CA THR A 36 -2.60 -4.23 11.68
C THR A 36 -3.99 -4.82 11.47
N LEU A 37 -4.65 -4.42 10.39
CA LEU A 37 -5.79 -5.13 9.84
C LEU A 37 -5.27 -6.11 8.79
N ARG A 38 -5.31 -7.40 9.09
CA ARG A 38 -5.06 -8.45 8.09
C ARG A 38 -6.37 -8.74 7.38
N VAL A 39 -6.31 -8.75 6.06
CA VAL A 39 -7.45 -9.04 5.18
C VAL A 39 -7.06 -10.19 4.27
N ASP A 40 -7.84 -11.24 4.33
CA ASP A 40 -7.65 -12.43 3.52
C ASP A 40 -8.68 -12.44 2.40
N TYR A 41 -8.19 -12.55 1.16
CA TYR A 41 -9.04 -12.63 -0.03
C TYR A 41 -8.75 -13.92 -0.79
N THR A 42 -9.77 -14.46 -1.40
CA THR A 42 -9.65 -15.49 -2.43
C THR A 42 -9.85 -14.87 -3.81
N PHE A 43 -8.84 -14.98 -4.66
CA PHE A 43 -8.93 -14.61 -6.08
C PHE A 43 -9.15 -15.89 -6.89
N THR A 44 -10.20 -15.91 -7.70
CA THR A 44 -10.55 -17.09 -8.50
C THR A 44 -10.87 -16.72 -9.94
N GLY A 45 -10.64 -17.63 -10.85
CA GLY A 45 -10.98 -17.39 -12.25
C GLY A 45 -10.30 -18.33 -13.23
N THR A 46 -10.24 -17.88 -14.47
CA THR A 46 -9.59 -18.52 -15.61
C THR A 46 -8.69 -17.50 -16.31
N HIS A 47 -8.14 -17.81 -17.47
CA HIS A 47 -7.32 -16.88 -18.25
C HIS A 47 -8.04 -15.57 -18.61
N ASN A 48 -9.37 -15.53 -18.67
CA ASN A 48 -10.17 -14.37 -19.07
C ASN A 48 -11.26 -13.97 -18.08
N SER A 49 -11.32 -14.59 -16.91
CA SER A 49 -12.28 -14.24 -15.86
C SER A 49 -11.61 -14.11 -14.51
N GLN A 50 -12.05 -13.13 -13.72
CA GLN A 50 -11.54 -12.89 -12.36
C GLN A 50 -12.70 -12.55 -11.44
N GLU A 51 -12.65 -13.13 -10.26
CA GLU A 51 -13.55 -12.83 -9.14
C GLU A 51 -12.73 -12.70 -7.87
N ILE A 52 -13.15 -11.82 -6.98
CA ILE A 52 -12.53 -11.59 -5.68
C ILE A 52 -13.60 -11.84 -4.62
N ALA A 53 -13.27 -12.60 -3.61
CA ALA A 53 -14.10 -12.78 -2.42
C ALA A 53 -13.30 -12.42 -1.18
N LEU A 54 -13.97 -11.78 -0.20
CA LEU A 54 -13.46 -11.62 1.15
C LEU A 54 -13.60 -12.95 1.86
N ASP A 55 -12.54 -13.40 2.51
CA ASP A 55 -12.52 -14.61 3.32
C ASP A 55 -12.56 -14.26 4.81
N GLU A 56 -11.48 -13.73 5.37
CA GLU A 56 -11.40 -13.41 6.79
C GLU A 56 -10.79 -12.02 7.05
N LEU A 57 -11.13 -11.49 8.23
CA LEU A 57 -10.56 -10.25 8.76
C LEU A 57 -9.97 -10.51 10.14
N HIS A 58 -8.74 -10.02 10.37
CA HIS A 58 -8.08 -10.16 11.65
C HIS A 58 -7.42 -8.86 12.11
N ILE A 59 -7.32 -8.68 13.43
CA ILE A 59 -6.57 -7.57 14.03
C ILE A 59 -5.30 -8.11 14.67
N GLY A 60 -4.16 -7.58 14.23
CA GLY A 60 -2.85 -7.82 14.81
C GLY A 60 -2.34 -6.63 15.62
N LYS A 61 -1.43 -6.89 16.55
CA LYS A 61 -0.78 -5.85 17.35
C LYS A 61 0.29 -5.14 16.54
N GLY A 62 0.32 -3.80 16.63
CA GLY A 62 1.30 -2.96 15.97
C GLY A 62 1.11 -2.85 14.46
N TRP A 63 1.52 -1.73 13.89
CA TRP A 63 1.58 -1.49 12.46
C TRP A 63 3.04 -1.31 12.03
N ALA A 64 3.55 -2.23 11.21
CA ALA A 64 4.92 -2.23 10.73
C ALA A 64 5.10 -1.58 9.35
N GLY A 65 4.01 -1.21 8.68
CA GLY A 65 4.07 -0.58 7.37
C GLY A 65 4.29 0.93 7.43
N ARG A 66 4.21 1.58 6.27
CA ARG A 66 4.46 3.02 6.14
C ARG A 66 3.44 3.86 6.92
N ARG A 67 3.94 4.97 7.49
CA ARG A 67 3.16 5.95 8.26
C ARG A 67 3.06 7.31 7.54
N PHE A 68 3.74 7.46 6.39
CA PHE A 68 3.78 8.68 5.58
C PHE A 68 3.37 8.37 4.15
N ASN A 69 2.96 9.40 3.40
CA ASN A 69 2.55 9.26 2.00
C ASN A 69 1.49 8.16 1.79
N LEU A 70 0.52 8.11 2.71
CA LEU A 70 -0.43 7.00 2.84
C LEU A 70 -1.28 6.77 1.58
N THR A 71 -1.51 7.81 0.79
CA THR A 71 -2.34 7.78 -0.41
C THR A 71 -1.55 7.78 -1.72
N THR A 72 -0.21 7.76 -1.64
CA THR A 72 0.68 7.73 -2.80
C THR A 72 1.15 6.31 -3.06
N LEU A 73 1.18 5.90 -4.32
CA LEU A 73 1.74 4.61 -4.73
C LEU A 73 3.16 4.83 -5.28
N PRO A 74 4.19 4.42 -4.53
CA PRO A 74 5.58 4.55 -5.00
C PRO A 74 5.90 3.57 -6.14
N LEU A 75 5.27 2.41 -6.14
CA LEU A 75 5.35 1.37 -7.17
C LEU A 75 3.95 0.89 -7.51
N GLU A 76 3.73 0.51 -8.77
CA GLU A 76 2.44 0.03 -9.22
C GLU A 76 2.55 -1.41 -9.74
N GLY A 77 1.95 -2.35 -8.99
CA GLY A 77 1.76 -3.74 -9.40
C GLY A 77 0.50 -3.92 -10.26
N ASN A 78 0.10 -5.17 -10.45
CA ASN A 78 -1.11 -5.53 -11.22
C ASN A 78 -2.41 -5.36 -10.43
N GLY A 79 -2.32 -5.05 -9.12
CA GLY A 79 -3.46 -4.82 -8.27
C GLY A 79 -3.25 -3.63 -7.35
N GLN A 80 -4.36 -3.10 -6.85
CA GLN A 80 -4.38 -2.01 -5.86
C GLN A 80 -5.42 -2.29 -4.81
N ILE A 81 -5.12 -1.89 -3.56
CA ILE A 81 -6.09 -1.77 -2.48
C ILE A 81 -6.19 -0.28 -2.13
N ILE A 82 -7.42 0.22 -2.09
CA ILE A 82 -7.74 1.60 -1.76
C ILE A 82 -8.68 1.57 -0.56
N MET A 83 -8.28 2.21 0.54
CA MET A 83 -9.13 2.39 1.71
C MET A 83 -9.67 3.81 1.74
N LYS A 84 -10.98 3.94 1.93
CA LYS A 84 -11.71 5.21 1.99
C LYS A 84 -12.43 5.32 3.33
N ASP A 85 -12.40 6.48 3.94
CA ASP A 85 -13.26 6.77 5.09
C ASP A 85 -14.74 6.62 4.68
N SER A 86 -15.51 5.85 5.43
CA SER A 86 -16.91 5.53 5.06
C SER A 86 -17.83 6.74 5.04
N LYS A 87 -17.55 7.77 5.86
CA LYS A 87 -18.42 8.94 5.98
C LYS A 87 -18.14 9.98 4.91
N SER A 88 -16.86 10.28 4.71
CA SER A 88 -16.44 11.34 3.79
C SER A 88 -16.14 10.85 2.37
N GLY A 89 -15.92 9.54 2.18
CA GLY A 89 -15.44 8.97 0.93
C GLY A 89 -13.99 9.32 0.60
N LYS A 90 -13.30 10.05 1.49
CA LYS A 90 -11.90 10.46 1.30
C LYS A 90 -10.99 9.23 1.32
N VAL A 91 -10.09 9.13 0.35
CA VAL A 91 -9.04 8.11 0.36
C VAL A 91 -8.09 8.37 1.52
N ILE A 92 -7.90 7.36 2.37
CA ILE A 92 -7.04 7.41 3.56
C ILE A 92 -5.81 6.52 3.44
N TYR A 93 -5.87 5.46 2.62
CA TYR A 93 -4.72 4.59 2.37
C TYR A 93 -4.78 3.99 0.96
N LYS A 94 -3.61 3.79 0.35
CA LYS A 94 -3.46 3.03 -0.89
C LYS A 94 -2.25 2.12 -0.81
N THR A 95 -2.36 0.94 -1.35
CA THR A 95 -1.22 0.05 -1.58
C THR A 95 -1.37 -0.65 -2.91
N SER A 96 -0.26 -1.13 -3.45
CA SER A 96 -0.23 -1.88 -4.70
C SER A 96 0.42 -3.23 -4.46
N PHE A 97 0.03 -4.21 -5.28
CA PHE A 97 0.50 -5.58 -5.18
C PHE A 97 0.56 -6.25 -6.56
N SER A 98 1.22 -7.39 -6.62
CA SER A 98 1.14 -8.35 -7.71
C SER A 98 0.83 -9.73 -7.13
N THR A 99 0.13 -10.59 -7.87
CA THR A 99 -0.31 -11.90 -7.36
C THR A 99 0.12 -13.04 -8.28
N LEU A 100 0.34 -14.20 -7.67
CA LEU A 100 0.53 -15.46 -8.40
C LEU A 100 -0.70 -15.83 -9.24
N PHE A 101 -1.90 -15.41 -8.83
CA PHE A 101 -3.12 -15.62 -9.60
C PHE A 101 -3.02 -14.98 -10.99
N GLN A 102 -2.60 -13.70 -11.07
CA GLN A 102 -2.48 -13.02 -12.36
C GLN A 102 -1.31 -13.55 -13.20
N GLU A 103 -0.25 -14.03 -12.57
CA GLU A 103 0.82 -14.74 -13.25
C GLU A 103 0.32 -16.07 -13.84
N TRP A 104 -0.35 -16.89 -13.03
CA TRP A 104 -0.95 -18.14 -13.48
C TRP A 104 -1.94 -17.95 -14.62
N GLN A 105 -2.72 -16.86 -14.64
CA GLN A 105 -3.67 -16.56 -15.72
C GLN A 105 -3.04 -16.49 -17.12
N THR A 106 -1.72 -16.28 -17.19
CA THR A 106 -0.96 -16.27 -18.45
C THR A 106 -0.56 -17.66 -18.93
N SER A 107 -0.76 -18.69 -18.11
CA SER A 107 -0.41 -20.07 -18.43
C SER A 107 -1.44 -20.74 -19.35
N GLU A 108 -1.03 -21.79 -20.04
CA GLU A 108 -1.92 -22.63 -20.85
C GLU A 108 -2.99 -23.30 -19.97
N GLU A 109 -2.63 -23.74 -18.77
CA GLU A 109 -3.54 -24.36 -17.82
C GLU A 109 -4.76 -23.49 -17.51
N ALA A 110 -4.57 -22.18 -17.41
CA ALA A 110 -5.65 -21.22 -17.12
C ALA A 110 -6.73 -21.18 -18.23
N THR A 111 -6.43 -21.66 -19.43
CA THR A 111 -7.41 -21.77 -20.52
C THR A 111 -8.36 -22.97 -20.33
N GLN A 112 -7.96 -23.95 -19.52
CA GLN A 112 -8.65 -25.24 -19.39
C GLN A 112 -9.36 -25.38 -18.04
N VAL A 113 -8.80 -24.78 -16.96
CA VAL A 113 -9.32 -24.96 -15.61
C VAL A 113 -9.56 -23.61 -14.91
N ARG A 114 -10.44 -23.63 -13.91
CA ARG A 114 -10.62 -22.54 -12.96
C ARG A 114 -9.82 -22.86 -11.70
N LYS A 115 -9.06 -21.90 -11.19
CA LYS A 115 -8.34 -22.02 -9.91
C LYS A 115 -8.63 -20.87 -8.97
N SER A 116 -8.39 -21.13 -7.68
CA SER A 116 -8.46 -20.16 -6.60
C SER A 116 -7.10 -20.01 -5.96
N PHE A 117 -6.78 -18.77 -5.56
CA PHE A 117 -5.53 -18.39 -4.89
C PHE A 117 -5.88 -17.57 -3.67
N GLU A 118 -5.39 -18.01 -2.52
CA GLU A 118 -5.48 -17.23 -1.29
C GLU A 118 -4.46 -16.10 -1.33
N ASN A 119 -4.88 -14.92 -0.89
CA ASN A 119 -4.05 -13.72 -0.83
C ASN A 119 -4.26 -13.03 0.50
N VAL A 120 -3.18 -12.74 1.19
CA VAL A 120 -3.19 -12.08 2.50
C VAL A 120 -2.58 -10.70 2.38
N PHE A 121 -3.31 -9.69 2.83
CA PHE A 121 -2.84 -8.32 2.84
C PHE A 121 -2.85 -7.76 4.26
N GLN A 122 -1.85 -6.95 4.55
CA GLN A 122 -1.77 -6.19 5.79
C GLN A 122 -2.03 -4.71 5.50
N LEU A 123 -3.02 -4.16 6.17
CA LEU A 123 -3.42 -2.77 6.07
C LEU A 123 -3.33 -2.12 7.46
N PRO A 124 -3.15 -0.81 7.58
CA PRO A 124 -3.28 -0.15 8.86
C PRO A 124 -4.74 -0.18 9.31
N LEU A 125 -4.99 -0.47 10.59
CA LEU A 125 -6.34 -0.52 11.15
C LEU A 125 -6.91 0.90 11.26
N PRO A 126 -8.01 1.25 10.56
CA PRO A 126 -8.60 2.58 10.64
C PRO A 126 -9.23 2.82 12.03
N ARG A 127 -9.36 4.10 12.44
CA ARG A 127 -10.06 4.48 13.68
C ARG A 127 -11.58 4.54 13.53
N GLN A 128 -12.05 4.65 12.31
CA GLN A 128 -13.46 4.78 11.93
C GLN A 128 -13.76 3.74 10.85
N ASP A 129 -15.05 3.48 10.64
CA ASP A 129 -15.47 2.62 9.55
C ASP A 129 -14.89 3.06 8.22
N ALA A 130 -14.46 2.12 7.41
CA ALA A 130 -13.83 2.36 6.14
C ALA A 130 -14.40 1.43 5.05
N ASN A 131 -14.36 1.89 3.80
CA ASN A 131 -14.62 1.06 2.64
C ASN A 131 -13.28 0.68 2.01
N VAL A 132 -13.10 -0.59 1.72
CA VAL A 132 -11.92 -1.13 1.06
C VAL A 132 -12.30 -1.56 -0.34
N GLU A 133 -11.59 -1.04 -1.32
CA GLU A 133 -11.73 -1.35 -2.73
C GLU A 133 -10.49 -2.09 -3.22
N VAL A 134 -10.66 -3.27 -3.81
CA VAL A 134 -9.60 -4.08 -4.42
C VAL A 134 -9.80 -4.07 -5.92
N ILE A 135 -8.76 -3.71 -6.67
CA ILE A 135 -8.81 -3.58 -8.13
C ILE A 135 -7.69 -4.42 -8.74
N LEU A 136 -8.02 -5.25 -9.72
CA LEU A 136 -7.05 -5.92 -10.59
C LEU A 136 -7.01 -5.23 -11.94
N PHE A 137 -5.79 -5.05 -12.47
CA PHE A 137 -5.54 -4.40 -13.75
C PHE A 137 -4.93 -5.38 -14.74
N ASN A 138 -5.23 -5.20 -16.02
CA ASN A 138 -4.53 -5.89 -17.09
C ASN A 138 -3.16 -5.24 -17.37
N THR A 139 -2.41 -5.80 -18.32
CA THR A 139 -1.09 -5.30 -18.75
C THR A 139 -1.11 -3.87 -19.31
N HIS A 140 -2.28 -3.38 -19.74
CA HIS A 140 -2.50 -2.02 -20.23
C HIS A 140 -3.01 -1.07 -19.13
N ARG A 141 -2.95 -1.46 -17.87
CA ARG A 141 -3.42 -0.68 -16.70
C ARG A 141 -4.92 -0.36 -16.74
N LYS A 142 -5.71 -1.16 -17.44
CA LYS A 142 -7.17 -1.06 -17.40
C LYS A 142 -7.73 -1.96 -16.30
N PRO A 143 -8.66 -1.46 -15.47
CA PRO A 143 -9.34 -2.29 -14.47
C PRO A 143 -10.08 -3.45 -15.15
N ILE A 144 -9.88 -4.68 -14.67
CA ILE A 144 -10.52 -5.88 -15.16
C ILE A 144 -11.39 -6.58 -14.12
N CYS A 145 -11.12 -6.31 -12.84
CA CYS A 145 -11.93 -6.81 -11.73
C CYS A 145 -11.90 -5.78 -10.61
N LYS A 146 -13.04 -5.61 -9.97
CA LYS A 146 -13.21 -4.71 -8.83
C LYS A 146 -14.08 -5.38 -7.78
N PHE A 147 -13.63 -5.32 -6.52
CA PHE A 147 -14.37 -5.78 -5.36
C PHE A 147 -14.34 -4.70 -4.29
N GLU A 148 -15.45 -4.49 -3.61
CA GLU A 148 -15.57 -3.49 -2.54
C GLU A 148 -16.29 -4.08 -1.35
N HIS A 149 -15.77 -3.82 -0.15
CA HIS A 149 -16.43 -4.20 1.10
C HIS A 149 -16.19 -3.15 2.18
N GLN A 150 -17.00 -3.19 3.22
CA GLN A 150 -16.88 -2.30 4.37
C GLN A 150 -16.11 -2.99 5.50
N ILE A 151 -15.27 -2.22 6.18
CA ILE A 151 -14.70 -2.53 7.49
C ILE A 151 -15.50 -1.73 8.53
N LYS A 152 -16.18 -2.43 9.41
CA LYS A 152 -16.82 -1.85 10.60
C LYS A 152 -15.93 -2.12 11.80
N ILE A 153 -15.55 -1.08 12.52
CA ILE A 153 -14.58 -1.19 13.61
C ILE A 153 -15.08 -2.01 14.79
N ASP A 154 -16.37 -2.06 14.99
CA ASP A 154 -17.04 -2.80 16.04
C ASP A 154 -17.56 -4.18 15.58
N ASP A 155 -17.18 -4.63 14.39
CA ASP A 155 -17.61 -5.93 13.87
C ASP A 155 -16.93 -7.07 14.65
N ILE A 156 -17.76 -7.87 15.32
CA ILE A 156 -17.32 -9.03 16.11
C ILE A 156 -16.71 -10.15 15.26
N LEU A 157 -16.89 -10.12 13.94
CA LEU A 157 -16.30 -11.08 13.02
C LEU A 157 -14.85 -10.77 12.71
N ILE A 158 -14.35 -9.57 13.04
CA ILE A 158 -12.93 -9.25 12.98
C ILE A 158 -12.23 -9.88 14.18
N ARG A 159 -11.51 -10.97 13.95
CA ARG A 159 -10.91 -11.76 15.02
C ARG A 159 -9.50 -11.26 15.36
N PRO A 160 -9.08 -11.30 16.64
CA PRO A 160 -7.69 -11.06 16.96
C PRO A 160 -6.80 -12.15 16.39
N LEU A 161 -5.66 -11.76 15.81
CA LEU A 161 -4.61 -12.71 15.42
C LEU A 161 -4.05 -13.38 16.68
N PRO A 162 -3.81 -14.71 16.65
CA PRO A 162 -3.12 -15.38 17.73
C PRO A 162 -1.71 -14.80 17.91
N SER A 163 -1.25 -14.69 19.14
CA SER A 163 0.14 -14.33 19.42
C SER A 163 1.04 -15.46 18.97
N LEU A 164 1.83 -15.21 17.93
CA LEU A 164 2.85 -16.14 17.50
C LEU A 164 4.10 -16.01 18.37
N PRO A 165 4.82 -17.11 18.61
CA PRO A 165 6.13 -17.03 19.27
C PRO A 165 7.07 -16.16 18.43
N THR A 166 7.84 -15.32 19.10
CA THR A 166 8.85 -14.49 18.42
C THR A 166 9.97 -15.41 17.93
N ASN A 167 10.12 -15.50 16.62
CA ASN A 167 11.26 -16.20 16.03
C ASN A 167 12.56 -15.44 16.35
N PRO A 168 13.66 -16.14 16.65
CA PRO A 168 14.95 -15.49 16.84
C PRO A 168 15.40 -14.80 15.57
N TYR A 169 15.88 -13.57 15.70
CA TYR A 169 16.41 -12.80 14.58
C TYR A 169 17.71 -12.09 14.96
N LYS A 170 18.50 -11.73 13.96
CA LYS A 170 19.74 -10.99 14.13
C LYS A 170 19.75 -9.79 13.17
N TYR A 171 20.09 -8.61 13.68
CA TYR A 171 20.38 -7.48 12.82
C TYR A 171 21.71 -7.72 12.09
N VAL A 172 21.67 -7.74 10.76
CA VAL A 172 22.86 -7.74 9.91
C VAL A 172 23.39 -6.31 9.78
N HIS A 173 22.48 -5.36 9.62
CA HIS A 173 22.75 -3.93 9.59
C HIS A 173 21.60 -3.20 10.29
N LYS A 174 21.93 -2.17 11.07
CA LYS A 174 20.93 -1.32 11.71
C LYS A 174 21.39 0.13 11.57
N GLY A 175 20.62 0.92 10.86
CA GLY A 175 20.93 2.34 10.70
C GLY A 175 19.84 3.07 9.94
N GLY A 176 19.82 4.39 10.13
CA GLY A 176 18.88 5.27 9.47
C GLY A 176 17.51 5.36 10.15
N ASP A 177 16.74 6.33 9.66
CA ASP A 177 15.34 6.54 10.04
C ASP A 177 14.45 5.75 9.07
N TYR A 178 13.50 4.99 9.59
CA TYR A 178 12.55 4.20 8.80
C TYR A 178 11.78 5.02 7.74
N ALA A 179 11.64 6.34 7.94
CA ALA A 179 11.03 7.22 6.97
C ALA A 179 11.86 7.41 5.68
N ASN A 180 13.17 7.15 5.76
CA ASN A 180 14.15 7.40 4.68
C ASN A 180 14.94 6.15 4.30
N CYS A 181 14.60 4.99 4.85
CA CYS A 181 15.32 3.75 4.65
C CYS A 181 14.40 2.66 4.09
N ILE A 182 15.00 1.63 3.51
CA ILE A 182 14.32 0.42 3.09
C ILE A 182 14.67 -0.66 4.12
N ASP A 183 13.64 -1.27 4.71
CA ASP A 183 13.80 -2.42 5.57
C ASP A 183 13.93 -3.69 4.73
N VAL A 184 14.96 -4.47 4.99
CA VAL A 184 15.22 -5.74 4.30
C VAL A 184 15.21 -6.87 5.30
N ALA A 185 14.27 -7.80 5.15
CA ALA A 185 14.23 -9.05 5.90
C ALA A 185 14.85 -10.17 5.06
N ILE A 186 15.85 -10.85 5.61
CA ILE A 186 16.45 -12.04 5.02
C ILE A 186 15.90 -13.24 5.76
N VAL A 187 15.10 -14.05 5.10
CA VAL A 187 14.52 -15.26 5.65
C VAL A 187 15.26 -16.45 5.05
N ALA A 188 15.93 -17.24 5.91
CA ALA A 188 16.53 -18.49 5.48
C ALA A 188 15.42 -19.50 5.20
N GLU A 189 15.47 -20.13 4.04
CA GLU A 189 14.66 -21.30 3.75
C GLU A 189 15.10 -22.44 4.66
N GLY A 190 14.15 -23.11 5.30
CA GLY A 190 14.43 -24.16 6.27
C GLY A 190 14.99 -25.42 5.61
N TYR A 191 16.27 -25.63 5.77
CA TYR A 191 16.95 -26.89 5.46
C TYR A 191 17.27 -27.62 6.77
#